data_aafe8133328336f079217d89ef7fae9c
#
_entry.id   aafe8133328336f079217d89ef7fae9c
#
_cell.length_a   1.000
_cell.length_b   1.000
_cell.length_c   1.000
_cell.angle_alpha   90.00
_cell.angle_beta   90.00
_cell.angle_gamma   90.00
#
_symmetry.space_group_name_H-M   'P 1'
#
loop_
_entity.id
_entity.type
_entity.pdbx_description
1 polymer ?
#
loop_
_entity_poly.entity_id
_entity_poly.type
_entity_poly.pdbx_seq_one_letter_code
_entity_poly.pdbx_strand_id
1 'polypeptide(L)'
;NCVIRILDKEQISEEFKNLSLDVVGFDSDDLRRFRIYIKEPYGMVLVTGPTGSGKTTTLYAALNEIRNEEDKIITIEDPVEYQLQGIMQIPVNEKKGLTFARGLRSILRHDPDKIMVGEIRDEETAQIAIQSALTGHLVFTTVHANNVIDVIGRFLNMGVEPYNFVSSLNCVLA
;
A
#
# COMPACT_ATOMS: atom_id res chain seq x y z
N ASN A 1 26.60 -14.95 -11.88
CA ASN A 1 26.23 -13.54 -12.03
C ASN A 1 25.76 -13.01 -10.68
N CYS A 2 26.39 -11.96 -10.17
CA CYS A 2 25.98 -11.29 -8.95
C CYS A 2 25.40 -9.92 -9.36
N VAL A 3 24.17 -9.64 -8.94
CA VAL A 3 23.55 -8.31 -9.10
C VAL A 3 23.52 -7.66 -7.72
N ILE A 4 24.12 -6.47 -7.62
CA ILE A 4 24.16 -5.68 -6.39
C ILE A 4 23.31 -4.43 -6.65
N ARG A 5 22.26 -4.24 -5.85
CA ARG A 5 21.48 -3.01 -5.83
C ARG A 5 21.99 -2.15 -4.66
N ILE A 6 22.57 -1.00 -4.99
CA ILE A 6 23.00 -0.01 -3.99
C ILE A 6 21.83 0.96 -3.80
N LEU A 7 21.35 1.05 -2.57
CA LEU A 7 20.33 2.02 -2.17
C LEU A 7 20.98 3.01 -1.21
N ASP A 8 21.19 4.25 -1.68
CA ASP A 8 21.62 5.35 -0.83
C ASP A 8 20.40 5.88 -0.04
N LYS A 9 20.21 5.32 1.15
CA LYS A 9 19.04 5.63 1.99
C LYS A 9 19.05 7.05 2.56
N GLU A 10 20.22 7.67 2.70
CA GLU A 10 20.33 9.02 3.27
C GLU A 10 19.96 10.08 2.22
N GLN A 11 20.49 9.98 1.02
CA GLN A 11 20.18 10.91 -0.07
C GLN A 11 18.72 10.78 -0.51
N ILE A 12 18.22 9.55 -0.65
CA ILE A 12 16.81 9.27 -0.96
C ILE A 12 15.90 9.83 0.14
N SER A 13 16.26 9.67 1.42
CA SER A 13 15.47 10.20 2.54
C SER A 13 15.33 11.71 2.53
N GLU A 14 16.35 12.46 2.09
CA GLU A 14 16.26 13.93 1.99
C GLU A 14 15.38 14.41 0.83
N GLU A 15 15.49 13.78 -0.34
CA GLU A 15 14.63 14.08 -1.49
C GLU A 15 13.15 13.80 -1.21
N PHE A 16 12.85 12.77 -0.41
CA PHE A 16 11.49 12.34 -0.10
C PHE A 16 10.92 12.89 1.21
N LYS A 17 11.68 13.66 2.00
CA LYS A 17 11.14 14.33 3.20
C LYS A 17 9.94 15.23 2.90
N ASN A 18 9.89 15.82 1.71
CA ASN A 18 8.84 16.70 1.24
C ASN A 18 7.96 16.06 0.14
N LEU A 19 7.96 14.72 0.05
CA LEU A 19 7.15 14.03 -0.93
C LEU A 19 5.66 14.28 -0.63
N SER A 20 4.99 14.97 -1.55
CA SER A 20 3.56 15.24 -1.52
C SER A 20 2.90 14.73 -2.79
N LEU A 21 1.58 14.56 -2.75
CA LEU A 21 0.81 14.17 -3.93
C LEU A 21 0.86 15.22 -5.06
N ASP A 22 1.14 16.48 -4.73
CA ASP A 22 1.23 17.55 -5.72
C ASP A 22 2.43 17.40 -6.68
N VAL A 23 3.47 16.67 -6.27
CA VAL A 23 4.68 16.45 -7.10
C VAL A 23 4.71 15.11 -7.82
N VAL A 24 3.72 14.24 -7.57
CA VAL A 24 3.68 12.87 -8.15
C VAL A 24 3.26 12.89 -9.63
N GLY A 25 2.60 13.96 -10.09
CA GLY A 25 2.25 14.14 -11.50
C GLY A 25 0.79 13.85 -11.85
N PHE A 26 -0.11 13.84 -10.88
CA PHE A 26 -1.55 13.79 -11.14
C PHE A 26 -2.04 15.03 -11.88
N ASP A 27 -3.08 14.88 -12.73
CA ASP A 27 -3.87 16.03 -13.08
C ASP A 27 -4.73 16.53 -11.89
N SER A 28 -5.26 17.73 -12.00
CA SER A 28 -5.96 18.39 -10.88
C SER A 28 -7.23 17.65 -10.44
N ASP A 29 -7.96 17.04 -11.39
CA ASP A 29 -9.21 16.35 -11.11
C ASP A 29 -8.97 15.00 -10.47
N ASP A 30 -7.99 14.23 -10.97
CA ASP A 30 -7.63 12.94 -10.43
C ASP A 30 -6.98 13.10 -9.03
N LEU A 31 -6.15 14.13 -8.83
CA LEU A 31 -5.61 14.45 -7.52
C LEU A 31 -6.72 14.76 -6.50
N ARG A 32 -7.70 15.57 -6.90
CA ARG A 32 -8.83 15.91 -6.05
C ARG A 32 -9.65 14.67 -5.67
N ARG A 33 -9.90 13.77 -6.62
CA ARG A 33 -10.62 12.51 -6.38
C ARG A 33 -9.83 11.57 -5.48
N PHE A 34 -8.54 11.40 -5.75
CA PHE A 34 -7.66 10.55 -4.97
C PHE A 34 -7.58 11.02 -3.51
N ARG A 35 -7.49 12.34 -3.28
CA ARG A 35 -7.51 12.95 -1.94
C ARG A 35 -8.79 12.69 -1.15
N ILE A 36 -9.92 12.48 -1.80
CA ILE A 36 -11.16 12.07 -1.14
C ILE A 36 -11.01 10.64 -0.63
N TYR A 37 -10.60 9.72 -1.48
CA TYR A 37 -10.54 8.29 -1.15
C TYR A 37 -9.48 7.93 -0.10
N ILE A 38 -8.35 8.63 -0.08
CA ILE A 38 -7.31 8.37 0.94
C ILE A 38 -7.68 8.90 2.34
N LYS A 39 -8.75 9.69 2.45
CA LYS A 39 -9.27 10.24 3.72
C LYS A 39 -10.49 9.49 4.24
N GLU A 40 -10.97 8.50 3.52
CA GLU A 40 -12.04 7.64 3.99
C GLU A 40 -11.61 6.90 5.27
N PRO A 41 -12.53 6.66 6.21
CA PRO A 41 -12.19 6.05 7.50
C PRO A 41 -11.79 4.57 7.36
N TYR A 42 -12.24 3.88 6.33
CA TYR A 42 -11.94 2.47 6.04
C TYR A 42 -12.09 2.17 4.55
N GLY A 43 -11.68 0.99 4.15
CA GLY A 43 -11.74 0.53 2.78
C GLY A 43 -10.34 0.30 2.20
N MET A 44 -10.27 0.04 0.90
CA MET A 44 -9.02 -0.28 0.21
C MET A 44 -8.71 0.75 -0.88
N VAL A 45 -7.50 1.30 -0.81
CA VAL A 45 -6.89 2.14 -1.85
C VAL A 45 -5.83 1.30 -2.54
N LEU A 46 -6.02 1.01 -3.82
CA LEU A 46 -5.16 0.13 -4.59
C LEU A 46 -4.46 0.90 -5.70
N VAL A 47 -3.14 0.76 -5.78
CA VAL A 47 -2.32 1.35 -6.84
C VAL A 47 -1.74 0.23 -7.70
N THR A 48 -1.90 0.32 -9.00
CA THR A 48 -1.42 -0.68 -9.96
C THR A 48 -0.54 -0.05 -11.03
N GLY A 49 0.14 -0.88 -11.79
CA GLY A 49 1.01 -0.47 -12.89
C GLY A 49 2.28 -1.33 -12.97
N PRO A 50 3.09 -1.16 -14.03
CA PRO A 50 4.34 -1.88 -14.21
C PRO A 50 5.39 -1.49 -13.17
N THR A 51 6.48 -2.25 -13.14
CA THR A 51 7.65 -1.91 -12.31
C THR A 51 8.20 -0.55 -12.73
N GLY A 52 8.51 0.31 -11.76
CA GLY A 52 9.04 1.65 -12.01
C GLY A 52 7.99 2.72 -12.35
N SER A 53 6.68 2.41 -12.30
CA SER A 53 5.62 3.38 -12.57
C SER A 53 5.32 4.36 -11.42
N GLY A 54 6.03 4.25 -10.30
CA GLY A 54 5.87 5.16 -9.16
C GLY A 54 4.82 4.71 -8.12
N LYS A 55 4.39 3.44 -8.13
CA LYS A 55 3.40 2.93 -7.16
C LYS A 55 3.77 3.21 -5.71
N THR A 56 4.97 2.82 -5.29
CA THR A 56 5.46 3.05 -3.93
C THR A 56 5.58 4.54 -3.62
N THR A 57 6.07 5.33 -4.56
CA THR A 57 6.18 6.80 -4.43
C THR A 57 4.81 7.42 -4.19
N THR A 58 3.80 7.01 -4.96
CA THR A 58 2.42 7.49 -4.82
C THR A 58 1.83 7.11 -3.46
N LEU A 59 2.01 5.85 -3.03
CA LEU A 59 1.52 5.41 -1.73
C LEU A 59 2.21 6.14 -0.57
N TYR A 60 3.51 6.34 -0.65
CA TYR A 60 4.26 7.07 0.37
C TYR A 60 3.84 8.55 0.42
N ALA A 61 3.59 9.19 -0.73
CA ALA A 61 3.04 10.54 -0.78
C ALA A 61 1.65 10.62 -0.14
N ALA A 62 0.80 9.62 -0.41
CA ALA A 62 -0.52 9.53 0.21
C ALA A 62 -0.43 9.35 1.73
N LEU A 63 0.43 8.44 2.21
CA LEU A 63 0.64 8.23 3.65
C LEU A 63 1.19 9.47 4.34
N ASN A 64 2.13 10.20 3.71
CA ASN A 64 2.64 11.46 4.24
C ASN A 64 1.54 12.53 4.36
N GLU A 65 0.62 12.62 3.39
CA GLU A 65 -0.46 13.62 3.39
C GLU A 65 -1.52 13.33 4.48
N ILE A 66 -1.83 12.05 4.72
CA ILE A 66 -2.86 11.66 5.70
C ILE A 66 -2.32 11.37 7.09
N ARG A 67 -1.01 11.44 7.26
CA ARG A 67 -0.37 11.22 8.56
C ARG A 67 -0.73 12.35 9.52
N ASN A 68 -1.14 11.98 10.72
CA ASN A 68 -1.35 12.86 11.85
C ASN A 68 -0.79 12.21 13.13
N GLU A 69 -0.88 12.89 14.27
CA GLU A 69 -0.38 12.39 15.56
C GLU A 69 -1.33 11.41 16.24
N GLU A 70 -2.58 11.35 15.79
CA GLU A 70 -3.65 10.53 16.40
C GLU A 70 -3.71 9.14 15.76
N ASP A 71 -3.43 9.03 14.46
CA ASP A 71 -3.59 7.79 13.70
C ASP A 71 -2.31 6.94 13.71
N LYS A 72 -2.48 5.68 14.04
CA LYS A 72 -1.41 4.68 13.98
C LYS A 72 -1.32 4.06 12.59
N ILE A 73 -0.27 4.41 11.87
CA ILE A 73 0.01 3.89 10.52
C ILE A 73 1.11 2.83 10.61
N ILE A 74 0.82 1.64 10.10
CA ILE A 74 1.79 0.53 10.05
C ILE A 74 1.89 0.00 8.63
N THR A 75 3.11 -0.23 8.14
CA THR A 75 3.35 -0.82 6.83
C THR A 75 4.05 -2.17 6.93
N ILE A 76 3.85 -3.03 5.91
CA ILE A 76 4.65 -4.23 5.67
C ILE A 76 5.12 -4.24 4.22
N GLU A 77 6.43 -4.35 3.98
CA GLU A 77 7.07 -4.05 2.69
C GLU A 77 8.20 -5.02 2.34
N ASP A 78 8.49 -5.19 1.05
CA ASP A 78 9.56 -6.07 0.54
C ASP A 78 10.36 -5.44 -0.61
N PRO A 79 11.40 -4.63 -0.28
CA PRO A 79 11.80 -4.08 1.03
C PRO A 79 11.15 -2.72 1.34
N VAL A 80 11.43 -2.18 2.53
CA VAL A 80 11.21 -0.76 2.82
C VAL A 80 12.20 0.07 1.98
N GLU A 81 11.67 0.92 1.11
CA GLU A 81 12.50 1.71 0.18
C GLU A 81 13.21 2.87 0.90
N TYR A 82 12.50 3.62 1.72
CA TYR A 82 13.05 4.64 2.62
C TYR A 82 12.15 4.86 3.85
N GLN A 83 12.72 5.48 4.88
CA GLN A 83 12.03 5.69 6.15
C GLN A 83 11.04 6.84 6.06
N LEU A 84 9.79 6.59 6.46
CA LEU A 84 8.77 7.61 6.64
C LEU A 84 8.70 8.00 8.12
N GLN A 85 8.81 9.30 8.40
CA GLN A 85 8.74 9.79 9.77
C GLN A 85 7.35 9.54 10.38
N GLY A 86 7.29 8.98 11.58
CA GLY A 86 6.03 8.74 12.29
C GLY A 86 5.21 7.55 11.78
N ILE A 87 5.77 6.73 10.90
CA ILE A 87 5.15 5.51 10.37
C ILE A 87 5.99 4.31 10.78
N MET A 88 5.35 3.29 11.31
CA MET A 88 6.02 2.02 11.64
C MET A 88 6.12 1.15 10.40
N GLN A 89 7.32 0.97 9.87
CA GLN A 89 7.57 0.21 8.66
C GLN A 89 8.25 -1.13 8.99
N ILE A 90 7.62 -2.23 8.59
CA ILE A 90 8.07 -3.60 8.88
C ILE A 90 8.56 -4.22 7.57
N PRO A 91 9.85 -4.58 7.45
CA PRO A 91 10.34 -5.31 6.30
C PRO A 91 9.94 -6.79 6.36
N VAL A 92 9.47 -7.34 5.24
CA VAL A 92 9.31 -8.79 5.05
C VAL A 92 10.66 -9.50 5.23
N ASN A 93 10.64 -10.68 5.83
CA ASN A 93 11.81 -11.53 5.98
C ASN A 93 11.38 -13.01 5.84
N GLU A 94 11.23 -13.47 4.61
CA GLU A 94 10.78 -14.83 4.32
C GLU A 94 11.72 -15.91 4.91
N LYS A 95 13.04 -15.63 4.95
CA LYS A 95 14.01 -16.54 5.56
C LYS A 95 13.76 -16.80 7.04
N LYS A 96 13.16 -15.81 7.73
CA LYS A 96 12.74 -15.91 9.13
C LYS A 96 11.25 -16.21 9.29
N GLY A 97 10.56 -16.52 8.19
CA GLY A 97 9.13 -16.83 8.19
C GLY A 97 8.22 -15.62 8.38
N LEU A 98 8.72 -14.40 8.23
CA LEU A 98 7.90 -13.18 8.24
C LEU A 98 7.46 -12.87 6.80
N THR A 99 6.34 -13.45 6.39
CA THR A 99 5.67 -13.20 5.10
C THR A 99 4.72 -11.99 5.19
N PHE A 100 4.21 -11.50 4.06
CA PHE A 100 3.17 -10.47 4.04
C PHE A 100 1.94 -10.87 4.87
N ALA A 101 1.40 -12.07 4.67
CA ALA A 101 0.22 -12.55 5.40
C ALA A 101 0.47 -12.64 6.91
N ARG A 102 1.61 -13.20 7.33
CA ARG A 102 1.96 -13.31 8.74
C ARG A 102 2.19 -11.96 9.40
N GLY A 103 2.87 -11.05 8.71
CA GLY A 103 3.10 -9.69 9.18
C GLY A 103 1.79 -8.92 9.30
N LEU A 104 0.92 -9.00 8.30
CA LEU A 104 -0.38 -8.33 8.31
C LEU A 104 -1.27 -8.81 9.47
N ARG A 105 -1.32 -10.13 9.73
CA ARG A 105 -2.01 -10.65 10.93
C ARG A 105 -1.42 -10.12 12.24
N SER A 106 -0.11 -9.91 12.28
CA SER A 106 0.53 -9.33 13.46
C SER A 106 0.16 -7.86 13.61
N ILE A 107 0.20 -7.10 12.53
CA ILE A 107 -0.15 -5.67 12.48
C ILE A 107 -1.56 -5.44 13.03
N LEU A 108 -2.53 -6.25 12.62
CA LEU A 108 -3.92 -6.14 13.07
C LEU A 108 -4.12 -6.30 14.58
N ARG A 109 -3.19 -6.95 15.29
CA ARG A 109 -3.22 -7.05 16.77
C ARG A 109 -2.65 -5.84 17.49
N HIS A 110 -2.16 -4.86 16.74
CA HIS A 110 -1.59 -3.63 17.28
C HIS A 110 -2.51 -2.42 17.13
N ASP A 111 -3.80 -2.66 16.85
CA ASP A 111 -4.82 -1.62 16.66
C ASP A 111 -4.34 -0.49 15.73
N PRO A 112 -4.03 -0.79 14.46
CA PRO A 112 -3.69 0.24 13.49
C PRO A 112 -4.95 0.92 12.97
N ASP A 113 -4.88 2.21 12.68
CA ASP A 113 -5.93 2.93 11.96
C ASP A 113 -5.77 2.76 10.45
N LYS A 114 -4.53 2.80 9.98
CA LYS A 114 -4.17 2.68 8.57
C LYS A 114 -3.07 1.65 8.38
N ILE A 115 -3.22 0.85 7.34
CA ILE A 115 -2.28 -0.23 7.02
C ILE A 115 -1.82 -0.05 5.58
N MET A 116 -0.53 -0.21 5.33
CA MET A 116 -0.03 -0.38 3.97
C MET A 116 0.59 -1.77 3.81
N VAL A 117 0.10 -2.51 2.83
CA VAL A 117 0.70 -3.77 2.36
C VAL A 117 1.42 -3.47 1.06
N GLY A 118 2.73 -3.57 1.04
CA GLY A 118 3.55 -3.19 -0.10
C GLY A 118 3.06 -3.76 -1.42
N GLU A 119 2.67 -5.03 -1.40
CA GLU A 119 1.98 -5.67 -2.53
C GLU A 119 1.19 -6.90 -2.10
N ILE A 120 0.16 -7.24 -2.88
CA ILE A 120 -0.61 -8.48 -2.76
C ILE A 120 -0.21 -9.41 -3.90
N ARG A 121 0.33 -10.59 -3.52
CA ARG A 121 0.80 -11.61 -4.46
C ARG A 121 0.02 -12.93 -4.37
N ASP A 122 -0.64 -13.19 -3.24
CA ASP A 122 -1.24 -14.47 -2.90
C ASP A 122 -2.63 -14.29 -2.27
N GLU A 123 -3.42 -15.38 -2.30
CA GLU A 123 -4.77 -15.45 -1.79
C GLU A 123 -4.84 -15.08 -0.29
N GLU A 124 -3.94 -15.62 0.53
CA GLU A 124 -3.95 -15.42 1.97
C GLU A 124 -3.80 -13.94 2.34
N THR A 125 -2.82 -13.27 1.75
CA THR A 125 -2.60 -11.83 1.93
C THR A 125 -3.79 -11.01 1.42
N ALA A 126 -4.35 -11.38 0.26
CA ALA A 126 -5.51 -10.71 -0.31
C ALA A 126 -6.73 -10.80 0.60
N GLN A 127 -7.05 -11.99 1.10
CA GLN A 127 -8.19 -12.19 2.00
C GLN A 127 -8.07 -11.40 3.30
N ILE A 128 -6.87 -11.37 3.92
CA ILE A 128 -6.65 -10.61 5.16
C ILE A 128 -6.76 -9.11 4.90
N ALA A 129 -6.20 -8.61 3.81
CA ALA A 129 -6.26 -7.19 3.45
C ALA A 129 -7.71 -6.73 3.18
N ILE A 130 -8.49 -7.51 2.42
CA ILE A 130 -9.90 -7.23 2.14
C ILE A 130 -10.72 -7.25 3.43
N GLN A 131 -10.54 -8.29 4.26
CA GLN A 131 -11.25 -8.40 5.54
C GLN A 131 -10.92 -7.20 6.45
N SER A 132 -9.67 -6.77 6.48
CA SER A 132 -9.26 -5.58 7.26
C SER A 132 -9.97 -4.32 6.75
N ALA A 133 -10.04 -4.13 5.44
CA ALA A 133 -10.73 -3.01 4.82
C ALA A 133 -12.23 -3.00 5.11
N LEU A 134 -12.87 -4.17 5.16
CA LEU A 134 -14.29 -4.32 5.49
C LEU A 134 -14.58 -4.15 7.00
N THR A 135 -13.59 -4.31 7.86
CA THR A 135 -13.74 -4.28 9.33
C THR A 135 -13.24 -3.01 9.99
N GLY A 136 -13.05 -1.93 9.23
CA GLY A 136 -12.82 -0.61 9.78
C GLY A 136 -11.41 -0.06 9.62
N HIS A 137 -10.53 -0.71 8.84
CA HIS A 137 -9.18 -0.21 8.55
C HIS A 137 -9.10 0.40 7.16
N LEU A 138 -8.34 1.48 7.02
CA LEU A 138 -7.97 1.99 5.69
C LEU A 138 -6.70 1.26 5.22
N VAL A 139 -6.84 0.47 4.16
CA VAL A 139 -5.77 -0.39 3.62
C VAL A 139 -5.25 0.16 2.32
N PHE A 140 -3.95 0.43 2.26
CA PHE A 140 -3.23 0.82 1.06
C PHE A 140 -2.45 -0.37 0.53
N THR A 141 -2.50 -0.62 -0.77
CA THR A 141 -1.73 -1.75 -1.34
C THR A 141 -1.43 -1.55 -2.81
N THR A 142 -0.53 -2.39 -3.32
CA THR A 142 -0.29 -2.51 -4.76
C THR A 142 -0.61 -3.91 -5.26
N VAL A 143 -0.89 -4.00 -6.54
CA VAL A 143 -0.91 -5.25 -7.28
C VAL A 143 -0.28 -5.03 -8.66
N HIS A 144 0.40 -6.04 -9.17
CA HIS A 144 0.95 -5.98 -10.52
C HIS A 144 -0.17 -6.31 -11.53
N ALA A 145 -0.75 -5.26 -12.11
CA ALA A 145 -1.69 -5.33 -13.22
C ALA A 145 -1.49 -4.10 -14.12
N ASN A 146 -1.92 -4.19 -15.37
CA ASN A 146 -1.69 -3.11 -16.34
C ASN A 146 -2.81 -2.05 -16.32
N ASN A 147 -3.98 -2.43 -15.88
CA ASN A 147 -5.17 -1.56 -15.83
C ASN A 147 -6.15 -2.04 -14.75
N VAL A 148 -7.22 -1.28 -14.54
CA VAL A 148 -8.24 -1.57 -13.51
C VAL A 148 -8.94 -2.92 -13.73
N ILE A 149 -9.20 -3.29 -14.99
CA ILE A 149 -9.89 -4.57 -15.31
C ILE A 149 -9.00 -5.76 -14.96
N ASP A 150 -7.70 -5.66 -15.28
CA ASP A 150 -6.72 -6.69 -14.92
C ASP A 150 -6.58 -6.85 -13.40
N VAL A 151 -6.76 -5.77 -12.62
CA VAL A 151 -6.79 -5.84 -11.14
C VAL A 151 -7.90 -6.78 -10.68
N ILE A 152 -9.12 -6.61 -11.20
CA ILE A 152 -10.26 -7.48 -10.85
C ILE A 152 -9.93 -8.93 -11.19
N GLY A 153 -9.44 -9.18 -12.40
CA GLY A 153 -9.03 -10.51 -12.86
C GLY A 153 -7.97 -11.14 -11.96
N ARG A 154 -6.99 -10.35 -11.49
CA ARG A 154 -5.93 -10.82 -10.57
C ARG A 154 -6.51 -11.28 -9.24
N PHE A 155 -7.41 -10.51 -8.62
CA PHE A 155 -8.04 -10.89 -7.35
C PHE A 155 -8.93 -12.12 -7.51
N LEU A 156 -9.69 -12.23 -8.60
CA LEU A 156 -10.48 -13.42 -8.91
C LEU A 156 -9.61 -14.67 -9.07
N ASN A 157 -8.48 -14.56 -9.79
CA ASN A 157 -7.53 -15.65 -9.94
C ASN A 157 -6.82 -16.05 -8.64
N MET A 158 -6.74 -15.17 -7.65
CA MET A 158 -6.27 -15.46 -6.29
C MET A 158 -7.34 -16.15 -5.43
N GLY A 159 -8.54 -16.46 -5.96
CA GLY A 159 -9.60 -17.12 -5.19
C GLY A 159 -10.39 -16.20 -4.27
N VAL A 160 -10.27 -14.88 -4.45
CA VAL A 160 -11.00 -13.89 -3.66
C VAL A 160 -12.46 -13.83 -4.08
N GLU A 161 -13.37 -13.77 -3.11
CA GLU A 161 -14.79 -13.58 -3.35
C GLU A 161 -15.05 -12.20 -3.99
N PRO A 162 -15.64 -12.14 -5.21
CA PRO A 162 -15.82 -10.90 -5.95
C PRO A 162 -16.57 -9.81 -5.19
N TYR A 163 -17.61 -10.20 -4.48
CA TYR A 163 -18.43 -9.27 -3.70
C TYR A 163 -17.63 -8.60 -2.59
N ASN A 164 -16.84 -9.37 -1.84
CA ASN A 164 -16.02 -8.86 -0.75
C ASN A 164 -14.94 -7.91 -1.28
N PHE A 165 -14.32 -8.26 -2.40
CA PHE A 165 -13.32 -7.42 -3.04
C PHE A 165 -13.91 -6.06 -3.47
N VAL A 166 -14.98 -6.08 -4.25
CA VAL A 166 -15.61 -4.85 -4.74
C VAL A 166 -16.13 -3.98 -3.59
N SER A 167 -16.73 -4.61 -2.56
CA SER A 167 -17.25 -3.90 -1.38
C SER A 167 -16.16 -3.27 -0.53
N SER A 168 -14.92 -3.76 -0.61
CA SER A 168 -13.78 -3.21 0.13
C SER A 168 -13.12 -2.03 -0.58
N LEU A 169 -13.32 -1.87 -1.91
CA LEU A 169 -12.61 -0.88 -2.71
C LEU A 169 -13.15 0.55 -2.54
N ASN A 170 -12.28 1.48 -2.21
CA ASN A 170 -12.53 2.92 -2.31
C ASN A 170 -12.08 3.44 -3.68
N CYS A 171 -10.87 3.08 -4.11
CA CYS A 171 -10.40 3.43 -5.45
C CYS A 171 -9.32 2.46 -5.96
N VAL A 172 -9.17 2.45 -7.28
CA VAL A 172 -8.03 1.85 -7.99
C VAL A 172 -7.38 2.92 -8.85
N LEU A 173 -6.11 3.17 -8.60
CA LEU A 173 -5.26 4.04 -9.41
C LEU A 173 -4.39 3.16 -10.32
N ALA A 174 -4.45 3.39 -11.64
CA ALA A 174 -3.69 2.65 -12.63
C ALA A 174 -2.81 3.57 -13.47
#